data_8e3824e8ac3cee0f0d8bf6e79ffa0b77
#
_entry.id   8e3824e8ac3cee0f0d8bf6e79ffa0b77
#
_cell.length_a   1.000
_cell.length_b   1.000
_cell.length_c   1.000
_cell.angle_alpha   90.00
_cell.angle_beta   90.00
_cell.angle_gamma   90.00
#
_symmetry.space_group_name_H-M   'P 1'
#
loop_
_entity.id
_entity.type
_entity.pdbx_description
1 polymer ?
#
loop_
_entity_poly.entity_id
_entity_poly.type
_entity_poly.pdbx_seq_one_letter_code
_entity_poly.pdbx_strand_id
1 'polypeptide(L)'
;SISQANLASNASNVGGTHSSKDIFTLSTHQSTIETATGKSASDYTAGLRLTDGTGLASNYSITSDSYSITERTLTLSGTRNYNGTATVSANDLSISNLVGSETLSLSGSGTVLSKDVGSNKSVTDVSFALADNAGLASNYMIGTKIFNITRKSITIDGSKVYDSNTSVSAANISTFNGLVSSETLNINGTGSISSSEIASNKTLTLGSLSLANGSNGGIGSNYSITSGTFDVTARAITLSGSRVYDTSTTVSNTDLTTFTNIISGETLLVTGSGTVTSQNVGSNKTVTIGSLALADNTGSASNYSLSSATFDIIERPLNLSATKVYDGNTTITSGSVTFSNLAGGESLSKSGSITTSSANIASFQTSGITVSSLSLVNGSGSASNYTLSGGTYSATITKKSLGLSGTRVYDATTTASSSDLSLTGLVGSETLILSGSGTLASSVVANGKVITLNTLAIADNSGLASNYDLSGTITMDITARPVTANGSRIYDGTTTVSGNNLTTITNLAGSDTLSLNGSGTTTSNVGNSKSVTLGSLALVSGSGNASNYSLSSATFDIQQRSLDIEASKVYDGTITING
;
A
#
# COMPACT_ATOMS: atom_id res chain seq x y z
N SER A 1 88.95 -13.76 43.94
CA SER A 1 90.39 -13.36 43.91
C SER A 1 90.53 -11.94 44.46
N ILE A 2 91.28 -11.84 45.53
CA ILE A 2 91.61 -10.59 46.13
C ILE A 2 92.58 -9.84 45.20
N SER A 3 92.11 -8.69 44.69
CA SER A 3 92.97 -7.89 43.77
C SER A 3 94.09 -7.16 44.53
N GLN A 4 95.21 -7.03 43.92
CA GLN A 4 96.36 -6.27 44.49
C GLN A 4 96.01 -4.84 44.96
N ALA A 5 94.98 -4.24 44.44
CA ALA A 5 94.50 -2.90 44.78
C ALA A 5 93.99 -2.79 46.24
N ASN A 6 93.49 -3.82 46.84
CA ASN A 6 92.92 -3.81 48.19
C ASN A 6 93.98 -4.02 49.31
N LEU A 7 95.19 -4.39 48.97
CA LEU A 7 96.27 -4.56 49.91
C LEU A 7 97.19 -3.35 49.99
N ALA A 8 97.18 -2.53 48.95
CA ALA A 8 98.03 -1.33 48.90
C ALA A 8 97.67 -0.21 49.92
N SER A 9 96.37 -0.16 50.34
CA SER A 9 95.87 0.87 51.24
C SER A 9 96.17 0.63 52.72
N ASN A 10 96.49 -0.58 53.13
CA ASN A 10 96.72 -0.93 54.52
C ASN A 10 98.20 -1.17 54.89
N ALA A 11 99.12 -1.08 53.91
CA ALA A 11 100.56 -1.18 54.13
C ALA A 11 101.21 0.12 54.70
N SER A 12 100.38 1.15 54.94
CA SER A 12 100.87 2.49 55.37
C SER A 12 101.13 2.67 56.89
N ASN A 13 101.05 1.61 57.73
CA ASN A 13 101.14 1.77 59.16
C ASN A 13 102.24 0.92 59.85
N VAL A 14 103.27 0.62 59.15
CA VAL A 14 104.46 0.06 59.78
C VAL A 14 105.46 1.19 60.02
N GLY A 15 105.56 1.63 61.30
CA GLY A 15 106.48 2.69 61.69
C GLY A 15 107.89 2.28 61.42
N GLY A 16 108.49 2.75 60.36
CA GLY A 16 109.84 2.60 59.94
C GLY A 16 110.09 3.26 58.60
N THR A 17 111.22 3.91 58.41
CA THR A 17 111.57 4.60 57.15
C THR A 17 111.74 3.62 55.98
N HIS A 18 110.64 3.26 55.36
CA HIS A 18 110.69 2.47 54.16
C HIS A 18 110.35 3.30 52.91
N SER A 19 111.03 3.05 51.88
CA SER A 19 110.77 3.69 50.61
C SER A 19 109.37 3.27 50.12
N SER A 20 108.57 4.24 49.75
CA SER A 20 107.16 4.07 49.26
C SER A 20 107.04 3.28 47.96
N LYS A 21 107.98 2.40 47.62
CA LYS A 21 108.04 1.66 46.37
C LYS A 21 108.17 0.14 46.52
N ASP A 22 108.11 -0.41 47.74
CA ASP A 22 108.14 -1.85 47.90
C ASP A 22 106.81 -2.46 47.52
N ILE A 23 106.83 -3.21 46.46
CA ILE A 23 105.65 -3.93 45.92
C ILE A 23 105.81 -5.41 46.25
N PHE A 24 104.87 -5.98 46.91
CA PHE A 24 104.78 -7.39 47.23
C PHE A 24 103.67 -8.04 46.42
N THR A 25 103.88 -9.27 45.95
CA THR A 25 102.83 -10.05 45.35
C THR A 25 102.38 -11.09 46.38
N LEU A 26 101.09 -11.17 46.49
CA LEU A 26 100.44 -12.18 47.31
C LEU A 26 99.89 -13.29 46.38
N SER A 27 100.22 -14.51 46.65
CA SER A 27 99.58 -15.67 45.99
C SER A 27 98.63 -16.31 46.97
N THR A 28 97.41 -16.49 46.55
CA THR A 28 96.41 -17.24 47.29
C THR A 28 96.07 -18.53 46.60
N HIS A 29 95.97 -19.61 47.36
CA HIS A 29 95.44 -20.86 46.83
C HIS A 29 94.36 -21.36 47.79
N GLN A 30 93.13 -21.38 47.31
CA GLN A 30 92.00 -21.85 48.10
C GLN A 30 90.98 -22.55 47.19
N SER A 31 90.48 -23.70 47.64
CA SER A 31 89.52 -24.49 46.90
C SER A 31 88.05 -24.19 47.18
N THR A 32 87.71 -23.61 48.35
CA THR A 32 86.34 -23.22 48.69
C THR A 32 86.36 -21.90 49.49
N ILE A 33 85.49 -21.02 49.17
CA ILE A 33 85.29 -19.73 49.84
C ILE A 33 83.90 -19.66 50.38
N GLU A 34 83.71 -19.51 51.67
CA GLU A 34 82.46 -19.24 52.35
C GLU A 34 82.45 -17.82 52.92
N THR A 35 81.28 -17.21 53.06
CA THR A 35 81.12 -15.92 53.67
C THR A 35 81.59 -16.00 55.15
N ALA A 36 82.56 -15.21 55.49
CA ALA A 36 83.05 -15.14 56.85
C ALA A 36 83.61 -13.73 57.15
N THR A 37 83.21 -13.18 58.27
CA THR A 37 83.75 -11.94 58.81
C THR A 37 84.79 -12.27 59.90
N GLY A 38 85.90 -11.53 59.93
CA GLY A 38 86.93 -11.69 60.98
C GLY A 38 87.84 -12.89 60.83
N LYS A 39 87.88 -13.51 59.65
CA LYS A 39 88.85 -14.57 59.35
C LYS A 39 90.22 -14.00 59.09
N SER A 40 91.21 -14.62 59.70
CA SER A 40 92.59 -14.30 59.44
C SER A 40 93.17 -15.14 58.29
N ALA A 41 94.32 -14.72 57.73
CA ALA A 41 94.98 -15.50 56.66
C ALA A 41 95.40 -16.88 57.13
N SER A 42 95.53 -17.12 58.39
CA SER A 42 95.84 -18.42 58.96
C SER A 42 94.68 -19.38 59.01
N ASP A 43 93.43 -18.87 58.86
CA ASP A 43 92.23 -19.72 58.77
C ASP A 43 92.12 -20.50 57.45
N TYR A 44 92.93 -20.16 56.50
CA TYR A 44 93.00 -20.80 55.19
C TYR A 44 94.36 -21.46 55.01
N THR A 45 94.44 -22.74 54.87
CA THR A 45 95.62 -23.59 54.85
C THR A 45 96.67 -23.26 53.78
N ALA A 46 96.44 -22.38 52.92
CA ALA A 46 97.39 -21.90 51.93
C ALA A 46 97.75 -20.46 52.14
N GLY A 47 98.18 -20.15 53.33
CA GLY A 47 98.40 -18.80 53.82
C GLY A 47 98.97 -17.77 52.86
N LEU A 48 98.77 -16.54 53.21
CA LEU A 48 99.37 -15.41 52.51
C LEU A 48 100.85 -15.53 52.56
N ARG A 49 101.54 -15.47 51.47
CA ARG A 49 103.01 -15.48 51.38
C ARG A 49 103.47 -14.21 50.69
N LEU A 50 104.51 -13.65 51.32
CA LEU A 50 105.21 -12.55 50.70
C LEU A 50 106.22 -13.16 49.71
N THR A 51 106.27 -12.59 48.51
CA THR A 51 107.31 -12.87 47.53
C THR A 51 108.02 -11.58 47.18
N ASP A 52 109.33 -11.70 46.90
CA ASP A 52 110.15 -10.53 46.58
C ASP A 52 109.59 -9.74 45.42
N GLY A 53 109.55 -8.40 45.60
CA GLY A 53 109.30 -7.40 44.59
C GLY A 53 110.49 -6.45 44.52
N THR A 54 110.26 -5.18 44.78
CA THR A 54 111.36 -4.21 44.95
C THR A 54 111.99 -4.31 46.32
N GLY A 55 111.43 -4.96 47.30
CA GLY A 55 111.92 -5.27 48.63
C GLY A 55 112.08 -6.77 48.84
N LEU A 56 113.02 -7.22 49.67
CA LEU A 56 113.22 -8.63 50.01
C LEU A 56 112.17 -9.07 51.03
N ALA A 57 111.35 -10.03 50.64
CA ALA A 57 110.25 -10.59 51.45
C ALA A 57 110.76 -11.18 52.80
N SER A 58 112.05 -11.64 52.86
CA SER A 58 112.68 -12.15 54.09
C SER A 58 112.84 -11.12 55.18
N ASN A 59 112.77 -9.87 54.84
CA ASN A 59 112.91 -8.77 55.83
C ASN A 59 111.55 -8.46 56.53
N TYR A 60 110.50 -9.17 56.14
CA TYR A 60 109.20 -8.88 56.68
C TYR A 60 108.52 -10.19 57.13
N SER A 61 107.75 -10.11 58.13
CA SER A 61 106.91 -11.17 58.58
C SER A 61 105.46 -10.67 58.62
N ILE A 62 104.54 -11.47 58.20
CA ILE A 62 103.08 -11.18 58.37
C ILE A 62 102.78 -11.50 59.83
N THR A 63 102.58 -10.50 60.67
CA THR A 63 102.31 -10.65 62.12
C THR A 63 100.85 -10.68 62.47
N SER A 64 100.04 -10.11 61.61
CA SER A 64 98.59 -10.21 61.72
C SER A 64 97.95 -9.98 60.33
N ASP A 65 96.99 -10.71 60.03
CA ASP A 65 96.15 -10.54 58.84
C ASP A 65 94.67 -10.76 59.21
N SER A 66 93.86 -10.04 58.63
CA SER A 66 92.41 -10.24 58.69
C SER A 66 91.77 -9.90 57.34
N TYR A 67 90.93 -10.68 56.90
CA TYR A 67 90.07 -10.38 55.78
C TYR A 67 88.65 -10.82 56.07
N SER A 68 87.69 -10.22 55.41
CA SER A 68 86.29 -10.60 55.51
C SER A 68 85.76 -10.97 54.12
N ILE A 69 85.10 -12.04 54.06
CA ILE A 69 84.33 -12.38 52.91
C ILE A 69 82.89 -11.95 53.21
N THR A 70 82.46 -10.97 52.49
CA THR A 70 81.10 -10.46 52.64
C THR A 70 80.18 -11.20 51.70
N GLU A 71 78.94 -11.30 52.11
CA GLU A 71 77.89 -11.86 51.28
C GLU A 71 77.82 -11.16 49.92
N ARG A 72 77.69 -11.98 48.89
CA ARG A 72 77.54 -11.44 47.53
C ARG A 72 76.09 -10.96 47.33
N THR A 73 75.93 -9.73 46.91
CA THR A 73 74.62 -9.14 46.69
C THR A 73 74.01 -9.68 45.40
N LEU A 74 72.88 -10.29 45.56
CA LEU A 74 72.07 -10.82 44.46
C LEU A 74 71.09 -9.77 43.98
N THR A 75 70.72 -9.88 42.69
CA THR A 75 69.60 -9.17 42.11
C THR A 75 68.50 -10.16 41.82
N LEU A 76 67.30 -9.89 42.34
CA LEU A 76 66.06 -10.57 41.97
C LEU A 76 65.38 -9.77 40.90
N SER A 77 65.08 -10.42 39.81
CA SER A 77 64.33 -9.77 38.69
C SER A 77 63.34 -10.71 38.09
N GLY A 78 62.22 -10.17 37.60
CA GLY A 78 61.22 -10.97 36.96
C GLY A 78 60.23 -10.15 36.12
N THR A 79 59.42 -10.87 35.36
CA THR A 79 58.42 -10.27 34.53
C THR A 79 57.18 -11.13 34.53
N ARG A 80 56.02 -10.50 34.65
CA ARG A 80 54.73 -11.17 34.54
C ARG A 80 53.74 -10.29 33.79
N ASN A 81 52.81 -10.91 33.10
CA ASN A 81 51.66 -10.18 32.55
C ASN A 81 50.76 -9.73 33.69
N TYR A 82 50.15 -8.56 33.52
CA TYR A 82 49.18 -8.01 34.46
C TYR A 82 48.13 -9.08 34.87
N ASN A 83 47.95 -9.29 36.14
CA ASN A 83 47.02 -10.25 36.72
C ASN A 83 46.16 -9.65 37.84
N GLY A 84 46.16 -8.32 38.01
CA GLY A 84 45.35 -7.61 38.99
C GLY A 84 45.89 -7.62 40.43
N THR A 85 47.09 -8.20 40.69
CA THR A 85 47.68 -8.26 42.03
C THR A 85 49.01 -7.52 42.09
N ALA A 86 49.32 -6.96 43.28
CA ALA A 86 50.60 -6.37 43.57
C ALA A 86 51.60 -7.38 44.14
N THR A 87 51.16 -8.58 44.51
CA THR A 87 52.02 -9.62 45.08
C THR A 87 52.92 -10.21 44.02
N VAL A 88 54.17 -10.33 44.31
CA VAL A 88 55.22 -10.98 43.53
C VAL A 88 55.65 -12.22 44.27
N SER A 89 55.49 -13.39 43.73
CA SER A 89 55.92 -14.64 44.33
C SER A 89 57.38 -14.97 43.97
N ALA A 90 58.02 -15.82 44.75
CA ALA A 90 59.35 -16.32 44.41
C ALA A 90 59.41 -16.95 43.00
N ASN A 91 58.36 -17.61 42.58
CA ASN A 91 58.28 -18.22 41.24
C ASN A 91 58.22 -17.21 40.07
N ASP A 92 57.88 -15.95 40.37
CA ASP A 92 57.90 -14.87 39.40
C ASP A 92 59.29 -14.26 39.18
N LEU A 93 60.29 -14.66 40.03
CA LEU A 93 61.59 -14.04 40.09
C LEU A 93 62.73 -15.00 39.71
N SER A 94 63.69 -14.47 39.01
CA SER A 94 64.97 -15.13 38.73
C SER A 94 66.06 -14.47 39.56
N ILE A 95 66.98 -15.28 40.03
CA ILE A 95 68.18 -14.82 40.80
C ILE A 95 69.30 -14.57 39.79
N SER A 96 69.97 -13.44 39.92
CA SER A 96 71.15 -13.12 39.13
C SER A 96 72.30 -12.67 40.00
N ASN A 97 73.50 -12.67 39.45
CA ASN A 97 74.75 -12.38 40.13
C ASN A 97 75.26 -13.53 41.05
N LEU A 98 74.82 -14.79 40.74
CA LEU A 98 75.43 -15.97 41.41
C LEU A 98 76.85 -16.22 40.91
N VAL A 99 77.62 -16.94 41.69
CA VAL A 99 79.00 -17.31 41.32
C VAL A 99 79.01 -18.58 40.46
N GLY A 100 79.72 -18.52 39.34
CA GLY A 100 79.87 -19.69 38.43
C GLY A 100 78.55 -20.33 38.04
N SER A 101 78.37 -21.60 38.31
CA SER A 101 77.19 -22.39 38.03
C SER A 101 76.32 -22.65 39.28
N GLU A 102 76.59 -21.91 40.37
CA GLU A 102 75.77 -22.07 41.59
C GLU A 102 74.27 -21.73 41.32
N THR A 103 73.41 -22.39 42.03
CA THR A 103 71.98 -22.13 42.06
C THR A 103 71.50 -22.08 43.50
N LEU A 104 70.50 -21.24 43.73
CA LEU A 104 69.79 -21.16 45.00
C LEU A 104 68.28 -21.33 44.79
N SER A 105 67.62 -21.83 45.83
CA SER A 105 66.20 -21.81 45.86
C SER A 105 65.66 -20.53 46.47
N LEU A 106 64.65 -19.94 45.91
CA LEU A 106 63.98 -18.73 46.40
C LEU A 106 62.57 -19.12 46.86
N SER A 107 62.14 -18.73 48.01
CA SER A 107 60.82 -18.88 48.58
C SER A 107 60.22 -17.57 49.02
N GLY A 108 58.96 -17.54 49.38
CA GLY A 108 58.23 -16.39 49.87
C GLY A 108 57.65 -15.47 48.83
N SER A 109 57.29 -14.27 49.21
CA SER A 109 56.71 -13.25 48.33
C SER A 109 56.99 -11.84 48.82
N GLY A 110 56.88 -10.92 47.88
CA GLY A 110 56.97 -9.48 48.15
C GLY A 110 55.83 -8.75 47.47
N THR A 111 55.80 -7.44 47.51
CA THR A 111 54.83 -6.60 46.88
C THR A 111 55.47 -5.46 46.11
N VAL A 112 54.84 -5.09 44.97
CA VAL A 112 55.15 -3.83 44.29
C VAL A 112 54.16 -2.75 44.73
N LEU A 113 54.53 -1.49 44.66
CA LEU A 113 53.75 -0.35 45.13
C LEU A 113 52.41 -0.25 44.38
N SER A 114 52.37 -0.59 43.08
CA SER A 114 51.17 -0.60 42.28
C SER A 114 51.09 -1.90 41.44
N LYS A 115 49.91 -2.50 41.37
CA LYS A 115 49.64 -3.66 40.51
C LYS A 115 49.73 -3.35 39.01
N ASP A 116 49.76 -2.05 38.62
CA ASP A 116 49.68 -1.60 37.24
C ASP A 116 50.96 -1.89 36.45
N VAL A 117 50.83 -1.95 35.13
CA VAL A 117 51.92 -2.10 34.19
C VAL A 117 53.03 -1.08 34.45
N GLY A 118 54.27 -1.53 34.46
CA GLY A 118 55.42 -0.71 34.63
C GLY A 118 56.69 -1.54 34.69
N SER A 119 57.86 -0.92 34.35
CA SER A 119 59.16 -1.54 34.35
C SER A 119 59.94 -1.14 35.59
N ASN A 120 60.89 -2.01 36.03
CA ASN A 120 61.80 -1.78 37.13
C ASN A 120 61.11 -1.36 38.44
N LYS A 121 59.96 -1.90 38.71
CA LYS A 121 59.22 -1.67 39.95
C LYS A 121 60.00 -2.27 41.10
N SER A 122 60.29 -1.48 42.14
CA SER A 122 60.91 -1.99 43.38
C SER A 122 59.96 -2.94 44.06
N VAL A 123 60.45 -4.13 44.44
CA VAL A 123 59.72 -5.09 45.24
C VAL A 123 60.02 -4.90 46.70
N THR A 124 59.01 -4.58 47.49
CA THR A 124 59.12 -4.51 48.95
C THR A 124 59.10 -5.92 49.50
N ASP A 125 60.07 -6.19 50.33
CA ASP A 125 60.30 -7.49 50.92
C ASP A 125 59.33 -7.74 52.06
N VAL A 126 58.68 -8.86 52.01
CA VAL A 126 57.81 -9.30 53.08
C VAL A 126 58.32 -10.63 53.64
N SER A 127 58.74 -11.53 52.76
CA SER A 127 59.10 -12.89 53.20
C SER A 127 60.05 -13.63 52.26
N PHE A 128 60.78 -12.93 51.35
CA PHE A 128 61.76 -13.64 50.49
C PHE A 128 62.90 -14.25 51.34
N ALA A 129 63.10 -15.53 51.13
CA ALA A 129 64.14 -16.31 51.76
C ALA A 129 64.88 -17.14 50.71
N LEU A 130 66.26 -17.13 50.86
CA LEU A 130 67.10 -18.01 50.05
C LEU A 130 67.31 -19.31 50.80
N ALA A 131 67.33 -20.41 50.05
CA ALA A 131 67.70 -21.73 50.57
C ALA A 131 68.75 -22.37 49.66
N ASP A 132 69.57 -23.22 50.28
CA ASP A 132 70.65 -23.92 49.63
C ASP A 132 70.17 -24.79 48.46
N ASN A 133 70.96 -24.85 47.39
CA ASN A 133 70.82 -25.77 46.31
C ASN A 133 72.21 -26.20 45.84
N ALA A 134 72.67 -25.88 44.62
CA ALA A 134 74.07 -26.10 44.26
C ALA A 134 75.01 -25.01 44.83
N GLY A 135 74.54 -23.99 45.49
CA GLY A 135 75.23 -22.95 46.24
C GLY A 135 74.73 -22.87 47.68
N LEU A 136 75.50 -22.24 48.55
CA LEU A 136 75.12 -22.01 49.96
C LEU A 136 74.42 -20.64 50.03
N ALA A 137 73.23 -20.61 50.55
CA ALA A 137 72.44 -19.39 50.73
C ALA A 137 73.11 -18.35 51.64
N SER A 138 73.89 -18.83 52.62
CA SER A 138 74.68 -17.98 53.58
C SER A 138 75.76 -17.18 52.91
N ASN A 139 76.14 -17.52 51.68
CA ASN A 139 77.14 -16.73 50.91
C ASN A 139 76.55 -15.52 50.20
N TYR A 140 75.26 -15.36 50.30
CA TYR A 140 74.56 -14.38 49.52
C TYR A 140 73.57 -13.57 50.34
N MET A 141 73.39 -12.31 49.93
CA MET A 141 72.31 -11.47 50.43
C MET A 141 71.44 -10.95 49.31
N ILE A 142 70.11 -10.87 49.53
CA ILE A 142 69.20 -10.28 48.58
C ILE A 142 69.41 -8.75 48.62
N GLY A 143 69.78 -8.18 47.49
CA GLY A 143 69.93 -6.74 47.31
C GLY A 143 68.83 -6.13 46.53
N THR A 144 69.08 -5.85 45.26
CA THR A 144 68.12 -5.24 44.37
C THR A 144 67.00 -6.21 44.00
N LYS A 145 65.80 -5.76 44.16
CA LYS A 145 64.60 -6.51 43.78
C LYS A 145 63.76 -5.66 42.81
N ILE A 146 63.72 -6.05 41.54
CA ILE A 146 63.05 -5.33 40.50
C ILE A 146 62.07 -6.29 39.78
N PHE A 147 60.94 -5.76 39.44
CA PHE A 147 59.87 -6.56 38.77
C PHE A 147 59.21 -5.76 37.67
N ASN A 148 58.95 -6.42 36.52
CA ASN A 148 58.26 -5.82 35.45
C ASN A 148 56.83 -6.42 35.36
N ILE A 149 55.84 -5.56 35.26
CA ILE A 149 54.50 -5.96 34.92
C ILE A 149 54.23 -5.48 33.51
N THR A 150 54.01 -6.44 32.60
CA THR A 150 53.72 -6.17 31.20
C THR A 150 52.22 -6.19 30.96
N ARG A 151 51.79 -5.60 29.86
CA ARG A 151 50.38 -5.57 29.50
C ARG A 151 49.84 -6.98 29.31
N LYS A 152 48.63 -7.21 29.80
CA LYS A 152 47.88 -8.43 29.52
C LYS A 152 47.24 -8.32 28.17
N SER A 153 47.45 -9.32 27.31
CA SER A 153 46.78 -9.43 26.01
C SER A 153 45.33 -9.75 26.21
N ILE A 154 44.49 -9.03 25.49
CA ILE A 154 43.04 -9.27 25.39
C ILE A 154 42.61 -9.30 23.93
N THR A 155 41.48 -9.93 23.67
CA THR A 155 40.80 -9.84 22.40
C THR A 155 39.46 -9.09 22.56
N ILE A 156 39.00 -8.48 21.49
CA ILE A 156 37.74 -7.74 21.48
C ILE A 156 36.83 -8.29 20.41
N ASP A 157 35.52 -8.36 20.72
CA ASP A 157 34.50 -8.76 19.76
C ASP A 157 33.42 -7.69 19.71
N GLY A 158 32.81 -7.57 18.55
CA GLY A 158 31.76 -6.61 18.32
C GLY A 158 30.86 -6.99 17.16
N SER A 159 29.80 -6.23 16.99
CA SER A 159 28.89 -6.44 15.88
C SER A 159 28.22 -5.14 15.45
N LYS A 160 27.77 -5.11 14.21
CA LYS A 160 26.88 -4.07 13.70
C LYS A 160 25.90 -4.66 12.69
N VAL A 161 24.78 -3.97 12.51
CA VAL A 161 23.88 -4.23 11.41
C VAL A 161 24.49 -3.67 10.12
N TYR A 162 24.33 -4.34 9.00
CA TYR A 162 24.80 -3.88 7.69
C TYR A 162 24.44 -2.41 7.44
N ASP A 163 25.43 -1.62 7.09
CA ASP A 163 25.34 -0.17 6.86
C ASP A 163 26.13 0.28 5.63
N SER A 164 26.53 -0.66 4.78
CA SER A 164 27.41 -0.49 3.60
C SER A 164 28.83 0.08 3.91
N ASN A 165 29.20 0.21 5.18
CA ASN A 165 30.46 0.82 5.60
C ASN A 165 31.38 -0.23 6.24
N THR A 166 32.68 -0.11 5.98
CA THR A 166 33.71 -0.95 6.61
C THR A 166 34.21 -0.39 7.93
N SER A 167 33.85 0.82 8.30
CA SER A 167 34.27 1.45 9.58
C SER A 167 33.58 0.79 10.78
N VAL A 168 34.31 0.59 11.85
CA VAL A 168 33.84 0.03 13.11
C VAL A 168 34.09 1.07 14.20
N SER A 169 33.03 1.60 14.76
CA SER A 169 33.13 2.54 15.88
C SER A 169 33.34 1.82 17.21
N ALA A 170 33.90 2.50 18.19
CA ALA A 170 34.02 1.98 19.54
C ALA A 170 32.69 1.46 20.12
N ALA A 171 31.57 2.11 19.78
CA ALA A 171 30.24 1.70 20.24
C ALA A 171 29.79 0.33 19.72
N ASN A 172 30.41 -0.15 18.65
CA ASN A 172 30.11 -1.46 18.09
C ASN A 172 30.86 -2.61 18.78
N ILE A 173 31.84 -2.29 19.66
CA ILE A 173 32.59 -3.28 20.42
C ILE A 173 31.82 -3.57 21.70
N SER A 174 31.46 -4.81 21.91
CA SER A 174 30.62 -5.24 23.02
C SER A 174 31.29 -6.14 24.03
N THR A 175 32.41 -6.79 23.63
CA THR A 175 33.03 -7.83 24.45
C THR A 175 34.54 -7.62 24.52
N PHE A 176 35.10 -7.79 25.72
CA PHE A 176 36.52 -7.81 26.00
C PHE A 176 36.86 -9.17 26.64
N ASN A 177 37.61 -9.99 25.94
CA ASN A 177 37.97 -11.32 26.42
C ASN A 177 39.35 -11.33 27.04
N GLY A 178 39.47 -11.96 28.21
CA GLY A 178 40.74 -12.08 28.91
C GLY A 178 41.00 -11.02 29.96
N LEU A 179 40.00 -10.21 30.34
CA LEU A 179 40.14 -9.27 31.46
C LEU A 179 40.40 -10.02 32.78
N VAL A 180 40.97 -9.33 33.74
CA VAL A 180 41.24 -9.84 35.10
C VAL A 180 39.98 -9.69 35.95
N SER A 181 39.51 -10.79 36.53
CA SER A 181 38.35 -10.82 37.45
C SER A 181 37.12 -10.07 36.89
N SER A 182 36.60 -9.12 37.64
CA SER A 182 35.46 -8.28 37.32
C SER A 182 35.81 -6.91 36.74
N GLU A 183 37.07 -6.71 36.32
CA GLU A 183 37.48 -5.45 35.72
C GLU A 183 36.73 -5.21 34.41
N THR A 184 36.39 -3.97 34.13
CA THR A 184 35.79 -3.54 32.86
C THR A 184 36.68 -2.52 32.19
N LEU A 185 36.59 -2.41 30.89
CA LEU A 185 37.28 -1.39 30.11
C LEU A 185 36.31 -0.65 29.22
N ASN A 186 36.65 0.57 28.87
CA ASN A 186 36.05 1.31 27.78
C ASN A 186 37.00 1.28 26.57
N ILE A 187 36.45 1.55 25.41
CA ILE A 187 37.22 1.66 24.18
C ILE A 187 36.81 2.95 23.45
N ASN A 188 37.78 3.59 22.81
CA ASN A 188 37.56 4.79 21.99
C ASN A 188 38.19 4.58 20.61
N GLY A 189 37.80 5.44 19.66
CA GLY A 189 38.37 5.42 18.32
C GLY A 189 37.56 4.59 17.33
N THR A 190 38.21 4.25 16.23
CA THR A 190 37.60 3.51 15.12
C THR A 190 38.56 2.46 14.59
N GLY A 191 38.01 1.33 14.26
CA GLY A 191 38.67 0.27 13.52
C GLY A 191 38.03 0.09 12.15
N SER A 192 38.35 -1.00 11.47
CA SER A 192 37.76 -1.36 10.18
C SER A 192 37.74 -2.85 9.96
N ILE A 193 36.86 -3.28 9.10
CA ILE A 193 36.75 -4.64 8.57
C ILE A 193 37.04 -4.64 7.06
N SER A 194 37.44 -5.77 6.52
CA SER A 194 37.86 -5.87 5.10
C SER A 194 36.70 -5.71 4.09
N SER A 195 35.47 -5.94 4.53
CA SER A 195 34.27 -5.86 3.70
C SER A 195 33.06 -5.49 4.56
N SER A 196 32.15 -4.68 4.03
CA SER A 196 30.87 -4.34 4.68
C SER A 196 29.85 -5.49 4.64
N GLU A 197 30.02 -6.48 3.77
CA GLU A 197 29.11 -7.61 3.59
C GLU A 197 28.89 -8.40 4.89
N ILE A 198 27.71 -8.99 5.05
CA ILE A 198 27.42 -9.81 6.23
C ILE A 198 28.37 -11.00 6.32
N ALA A 199 28.90 -11.22 7.45
CA ALA A 199 29.64 -12.43 7.85
C ALA A 199 29.94 -12.39 9.34
N SER A 200 30.14 -13.55 9.94
CA SER A 200 30.59 -13.67 11.31
C SER A 200 32.12 -13.81 11.37
N ASN A 201 32.69 -13.44 12.50
CA ASN A 201 34.13 -13.58 12.82
C ASN A 201 35.06 -12.90 11.80
N LYS A 202 34.67 -11.78 11.24
CA LYS A 202 35.56 -10.96 10.40
C LYS A 202 36.73 -10.46 11.24
N THR A 203 37.93 -10.51 10.67
CA THR A 203 39.08 -9.92 11.33
C THR A 203 38.90 -8.39 11.46
N LEU A 204 39.01 -7.90 12.67
CA LEU A 204 38.97 -6.47 12.98
C LEU A 204 40.38 -5.87 12.87
N THR A 205 40.56 -4.93 11.96
CA THR A 205 41.72 -4.06 11.92
C THR A 205 41.54 -2.95 12.97
N LEU A 206 42.44 -2.88 13.93
CA LEU A 206 42.26 -2.05 15.12
C LEU A 206 42.23 -0.54 14.81
N GLY A 207 42.97 -0.08 13.79
CA GLY A 207 43.00 1.36 13.44
C GLY A 207 43.40 2.25 14.61
N SER A 208 42.52 3.18 14.98
CA SER A 208 42.67 4.07 16.13
C SER A 208 42.01 3.57 17.41
N LEU A 209 41.47 2.34 17.42
CA LEU A 209 40.84 1.77 18.61
C LEU A 209 41.87 1.72 19.76
N SER A 210 41.52 2.29 20.88
CA SER A 210 42.36 2.37 22.05
C SER A 210 41.57 2.14 23.33
N LEU A 211 42.19 1.42 24.26
CA LEU A 211 41.58 1.13 25.55
C LEU A 211 41.56 2.37 26.45
N ALA A 212 40.45 2.54 27.11
CA ALA A 212 40.29 3.56 28.17
C ALA A 212 39.84 2.87 29.46
N ASN A 213 40.03 3.59 30.57
CA ASN A 213 39.67 3.07 31.89
C ASN A 213 38.19 2.82 31.97
N GLY A 214 37.83 1.70 32.54
CA GLY A 214 36.46 1.32 32.82
C GLY A 214 36.06 1.55 34.26
N SER A 215 34.96 0.97 34.65
CA SER A 215 34.54 0.83 36.04
C SER A 215 35.21 -0.38 36.68
N ASN A 216 34.96 -0.62 37.96
CA ASN A 216 35.50 -1.77 38.71
C ASN A 216 37.02 -1.92 38.68
N GLY A 217 37.77 -0.82 38.61
CA GLY A 217 39.22 -0.81 38.70
C GLY A 217 39.99 -1.21 37.45
N GLY A 218 39.30 -1.37 36.31
CA GLY A 218 39.98 -1.62 35.05
C GLY A 218 40.71 -0.39 34.52
N ILE A 219 42.00 -0.51 34.28
CA ILE A 219 42.86 0.54 33.74
C ILE A 219 43.33 0.13 32.35
N GLY A 220 42.96 0.91 31.30
CA GLY A 220 43.24 0.58 29.91
C GLY A 220 44.73 0.34 29.62
N SER A 221 45.66 1.07 30.32
CA SER A 221 47.11 0.90 30.14
C SER A 221 47.66 -0.45 30.63
N ASN A 222 46.90 -1.20 31.43
CA ASN A 222 47.28 -2.54 31.88
C ASN A 222 47.05 -3.63 30.85
N TYR A 223 46.41 -3.28 29.74
CA TYR A 223 46.01 -4.22 28.71
C TYR A 223 46.50 -3.81 27.31
N SER A 224 46.57 -4.77 26.43
CA SER A 224 46.83 -4.56 25.01
C SER A 224 45.85 -5.38 24.17
N ILE A 225 45.22 -4.77 23.18
CA ILE A 225 44.44 -5.51 22.21
C ILE A 225 45.36 -6.22 21.24
N THR A 226 45.24 -7.51 21.12
CA THR A 226 46.08 -8.30 20.20
C THR A 226 45.34 -8.73 18.94
N SER A 227 44.01 -8.88 19.03
CA SER A 227 43.15 -9.20 17.90
C SER A 227 41.71 -8.85 18.24
N GLY A 228 40.86 -8.83 17.22
CA GLY A 228 39.41 -8.68 17.37
C GLY A 228 38.67 -9.39 16.28
N THR A 229 37.48 -9.85 16.63
CA THR A 229 36.50 -10.37 15.66
C THR A 229 35.30 -9.48 15.60
N PHE A 230 34.64 -9.48 14.45
CA PHE A 230 33.52 -8.57 14.23
C PHE A 230 32.46 -9.22 13.35
N ASP A 231 31.22 -9.13 13.78
CA ASP A 231 30.07 -9.65 13.05
C ASP A 231 29.34 -8.51 12.34
N VAL A 232 29.05 -8.71 11.05
CA VAL A 232 28.07 -7.89 10.35
C VAL A 232 26.81 -8.71 10.18
N THR A 233 25.71 -8.24 10.71
CA THR A 233 24.42 -8.91 10.67
C THR A 233 23.52 -8.31 9.60
N ALA A 234 22.56 -9.10 9.10
CA ALA A 234 21.63 -8.63 8.08
C ALA A 234 20.80 -7.45 8.57
N ARG A 235 20.61 -6.49 7.66
CA ARG A 235 19.73 -5.36 7.89
C ARG A 235 18.28 -5.76 7.65
N ALA A 236 17.46 -5.69 8.67
CA ALA A 236 16.04 -5.99 8.56
C ALA A 236 15.32 -4.90 7.77
N ILE A 237 14.64 -5.32 6.70
CA ILE A 237 13.79 -4.45 5.88
C ILE A 237 12.35 -4.93 5.94
N THR A 238 11.43 -4.03 5.62
CA THR A 238 10.02 -4.37 5.44
C THR A 238 9.59 -4.00 4.03
N LEU A 239 8.61 -4.74 3.53
CA LEU A 239 7.98 -4.47 2.24
C LEU A 239 6.57 -3.95 2.44
N SER A 240 6.14 -3.07 1.54
CA SER A 240 4.74 -2.68 1.45
C SER A 240 4.32 -2.42 0.01
N GLY A 241 3.03 -2.49 -0.20
CA GLY A 241 2.45 -2.25 -1.51
C GLY A 241 0.94 -2.22 -1.46
N SER A 242 0.31 -2.07 -2.61
CA SER A 242 -1.14 -2.01 -2.70
C SER A 242 -1.64 -2.55 -4.03
N ARG A 243 -2.88 -3.01 -4.02
CA ARG A 243 -3.58 -3.49 -5.21
C ARG A 243 -5.07 -3.17 -5.10
N VAL A 244 -5.69 -2.89 -6.24
CA VAL A 244 -7.14 -2.81 -6.34
C VAL A 244 -7.75 -4.20 -6.13
N TYR A 245 -8.82 -4.28 -5.37
CA TYR A 245 -9.55 -5.53 -5.10
C TYR A 245 -9.79 -6.36 -6.35
N ASP A 246 -9.42 -7.64 -6.29
CA ASP A 246 -9.46 -8.58 -7.42
C ASP A 246 -9.90 -10.00 -7.02
N THR A 247 -10.40 -10.18 -5.79
CA THR A 247 -10.77 -11.46 -5.18
C THR A 247 -9.61 -12.39 -4.83
N SER A 248 -8.36 -11.95 -4.96
CA SER A 248 -7.19 -12.76 -4.66
C SER A 248 -6.65 -12.48 -3.25
N THR A 249 -6.23 -13.52 -2.56
CA THR A 249 -5.42 -13.42 -1.33
C THR A 249 -3.92 -13.48 -1.63
N THR A 250 -3.52 -13.83 -2.85
CA THR A 250 -2.11 -13.91 -3.23
C THR A 250 -1.56 -12.50 -3.44
N VAL A 251 -0.42 -12.20 -2.85
CA VAL A 251 0.35 -10.99 -3.04
C VAL A 251 1.60 -11.34 -3.83
N SER A 252 1.69 -10.86 -5.05
CA SER A 252 2.83 -11.12 -5.93
C SER A 252 3.99 -10.17 -5.61
N ASN A 253 5.19 -10.53 -6.06
CA ASN A 253 6.35 -9.65 -5.95
C ASN A 253 6.14 -8.29 -6.64
N THR A 254 5.35 -8.23 -7.72
CA THR A 254 5.04 -6.97 -8.42
C THR A 254 4.10 -6.06 -7.66
N ASP A 255 3.37 -6.59 -6.69
CA ASP A 255 2.47 -5.82 -5.82
C ASP A 255 3.22 -5.10 -4.69
N LEU A 256 4.44 -5.55 -4.35
CA LEU A 256 5.26 -5.04 -3.24
C LEU A 256 6.38 -4.15 -3.78
N THR A 257 6.12 -2.88 -3.88
CA THR A 257 6.99 -1.91 -4.56
C THR A 257 7.80 -1.02 -3.62
N THR A 258 7.46 -0.99 -2.34
CA THR A 258 8.08 -0.09 -1.38
C THR A 258 8.91 -0.87 -0.37
N PHE A 259 10.18 -0.49 -0.26
CA PHE A 259 11.12 -1.00 0.74
C PHE A 259 11.33 0.05 1.82
N THR A 260 11.30 -0.36 3.08
CA THR A 260 11.70 0.49 4.19
C THR A 260 13.01 -0.01 4.78
N ASN A 261 13.82 0.92 5.30
CA ASN A 261 15.10 0.64 5.93
C ASN A 261 16.18 0.07 4.98
N ILE A 262 16.04 0.23 3.67
CA ILE A 262 17.13 -0.06 2.72
C ILE A 262 18.20 1.04 2.79
N ILE A 263 19.45 0.71 2.52
CA ILE A 263 20.53 1.69 2.44
C ILE A 263 20.33 2.61 1.24
N SER A 264 20.54 3.90 1.46
CA SER A 264 20.41 4.90 0.40
C SER A 264 21.33 4.61 -0.78
N GLY A 265 20.78 4.60 -1.98
CA GLY A 265 21.52 4.28 -3.21
C GLY A 265 21.54 2.80 -3.57
N GLU A 266 21.10 1.91 -2.68
CA GLU A 266 20.90 0.50 -2.98
C GLU A 266 19.44 0.22 -3.36
N THR A 267 19.24 -0.76 -4.20
CA THR A 267 17.94 -1.29 -4.59
C THR A 267 17.99 -2.80 -4.60
N LEU A 268 16.86 -3.41 -4.30
CA LEU A 268 16.70 -4.87 -4.32
C LEU A 268 15.50 -5.23 -5.21
N LEU A 269 15.48 -6.46 -5.67
CA LEU A 269 14.31 -7.07 -6.30
C LEU A 269 13.59 -7.96 -5.30
N VAL A 270 12.29 -8.14 -5.54
CA VAL A 270 11.47 -9.12 -4.82
C VAL A 270 11.08 -10.22 -5.78
N THR A 271 11.12 -11.46 -5.35
CA THR A 271 10.68 -12.63 -6.10
C THR A 271 9.67 -13.43 -5.30
N GLY A 272 8.93 -14.34 -5.96
CA GLY A 272 7.95 -15.17 -5.29
C GLY A 272 6.63 -14.49 -4.96
N SER A 273 5.90 -15.03 -4.01
CA SER A 273 4.60 -14.54 -3.58
C SER A 273 4.34 -14.83 -2.11
N GLY A 274 3.54 -13.98 -1.50
CA GLY A 274 2.98 -14.17 -0.18
C GLY A 274 1.46 -14.23 -0.21
N THR A 275 0.82 -14.23 0.96
CA THR A 275 -0.64 -14.24 1.05
C THR A 275 -1.12 -13.35 2.19
N VAL A 276 -2.29 -12.77 2.01
CA VAL A 276 -3.05 -12.11 3.09
C VAL A 276 -4.18 -13.02 3.56
N THR A 277 -4.60 -12.90 4.80
CA THR A 277 -5.64 -13.75 5.42
C THR A 277 -7.04 -13.50 4.84
N SER A 278 -7.27 -12.35 4.21
CA SER A 278 -8.56 -11.97 3.64
C SER A 278 -8.35 -11.18 2.35
N GLN A 279 -9.10 -11.52 1.33
CA GLN A 279 -9.14 -10.80 0.05
C GLN A 279 -9.82 -9.44 0.13
N ASN A 280 -10.60 -9.16 1.19
CA ASN A 280 -11.38 -7.93 1.29
C ASN A 280 -10.51 -6.69 1.45
N VAL A 281 -11.03 -5.56 1.05
CA VAL A 281 -10.43 -4.24 1.22
C VAL A 281 -9.99 -4.01 2.67
N GLY A 282 -8.83 -3.40 2.82
CA GLY A 282 -8.24 -3.07 4.13
C GLY A 282 -6.79 -2.67 4.00
N SER A 283 -6.36 -1.82 4.93
CA SER A 283 -5.00 -1.27 4.98
C SER A 283 -4.11 -2.06 5.93
N ASN A 284 -2.81 -2.03 5.68
CA ASN A 284 -1.77 -2.65 6.53
C ASN A 284 -2.02 -4.13 6.85
N LYS A 285 -2.60 -4.86 5.92
CA LYS A 285 -2.78 -6.31 6.08
C LYS A 285 -1.42 -6.99 6.17
N THR A 286 -1.23 -7.80 7.20
CA THR A 286 -0.02 -8.60 7.33
C THR A 286 0.04 -9.62 6.19
N VAL A 287 1.18 -9.65 5.51
CA VAL A 287 1.47 -10.64 4.47
C VAL A 287 2.20 -11.81 5.11
N THR A 288 1.65 -13.01 4.97
CA THR A 288 2.40 -14.24 5.19
C THR A 288 3.40 -14.38 4.06
N ILE A 289 4.69 -14.36 4.38
CA ILE A 289 5.78 -14.20 3.42
C ILE A 289 5.79 -15.29 2.35
N GLY A 290 5.45 -16.54 2.72
CA GLY A 290 5.38 -17.64 1.76
C GLY A 290 6.70 -17.87 1.02
N SER A 291 6.69 -17.70 -0.31
CA SER A 291 7.88 -17.81 -1.16
C SER A 291 8.53 -16.46 -1.48
N LEU A 292 8.07 -15.35 -0.87
CA LEU A 292 8.70 -14.04 -1.07
C LEU A 292 10.16 -14.09 -0.64
N ALA A 293 11.04 -13.67 -1.49
CA ALA A 293 12.47 -13.58 -1.24
C ALA A 293 13.07 -12.32 -1.87
N LEU A 294 14.13 -11.83 -1.24
CA LEU A 294 14.92 -10.74 -1.80
C LEU A 294 15.87 -11.28 -2.86
N ALA A 295 16.10 -10.51 -3.89
CA ALA A 295 17.10 -10.79 -4.91
C ALA A 295 17.96 -9.55 -5.19
N ASP A 296 19.16 -9.79 -5.68
CA ASP A 296 20.16 -8.75 -5.95
C ASP A 296 19.68 -7.79 -7.04
N ASN A 297 20.06 -6.53 -6.85
CA ASN A 297 20.00 -5.50 -7.88
C ASN A 297 21.27 -4.64 -7.77
N THR A 298 21.18 -3.36 -7.37
CA THR A 298 22.38 -2.58 -7.05
C THR A 298 22.92 -2.92 -5.66
N GLY A 299 22.05 -3.38 -4.75
CA GLY A 299 22.43 -3.94 -3.46
C GLY A 299 22.42 -5.47 -3.49
N SER A 300 23.20 -6.10 -2.63
CA SER A 300 23.21 -7.55 -2.46
C SER A 300 22.13 -7.98 -1.46
N ALA A 301 21.22 -8.83 -1.89
CA ALA A 301 20.12 -9.33 -1.06
C ALA A 301 20.61 -10.08 0.19
N SER A 302 21.80 -10.67 0.14
CA SER A 302 22.40 -11.39 1.27
C SER A 302 22.66 -10.47 2.47
N ASN A 303 22.80 -9.16 2.24
CA ASN A 303 23.02 -8.17 3.32
C ASN A 303 21.74 -7.76 4.04
N TYR A 304 20.61 -8.24 3.59
CA TYR A 304 19.30 -7.88 4.11
C TYR A 304 18.51 -9.10 4.55
N SER A 305 17.59 -8.88 5.46
CA SER A 305 16.60 -9.86 5.86
C SER A 305 15.21 -9.28 5.71
N LEU A 306 14.31 -9.99 5.04
CA LEU A 306 12.90 -9.61 4.97
C LEU A 306 12.26 -9.95 6.33
N SER A 307 11.95 -8.91 7.10
CA SER A 307 11.40 -9.07 8.45
C SER A 307 9.89 -9.16 8.46
N SER A 308 9.22 -8.40 7.59
CA SER A 308 7.77 -8.40 7.44
C SER A 308 7.36 -7.77 6.12
N ALA A 309 6.12 -8.01 5.74
CA ALA A 309 5.48 -7.31 4.63
C ALA A 309 4.04 -6.93 5.01
N THR A 310 3.62 -5.76 4.56
CA THR A 310 2.24 -5.29 4.70
C THR A 310 1.66 -4.98 3.33
N PHE A 311 0.35 -5.06 3.22
CA PHE A 311 -0.31 -4.90 1.94
C PHE A 311 -1.67 -4.21 2.08
N ASP A 312 -1.95 -3.27 1.19
CA ASP A 312 -3.24 -2.62 1.13
C ASP A 312 -4.06 -3.19 -0.03
N ILE A 313 -5.25 -3.65 0.27
CA ILE A 313 -6.25 -3.92 -0.76
C ILE A 313 -7.18 -2.73 -0.77
N ILE A 314 -7.18 -1.99 -1.88
CA ILE A 314 -7.98 -0.77 -2.04
C ILE A 314 -9.27 -1.09 -2.79
N GLU A 315 -10.31 -0.28 -2.56
CA GLU A 315 -11.59 -0.43 -3.20
C GLU A 315 -11.46 -0.42 -4.73
N ARG A 316 -12.27 -1.28 -5.39
CA ARG A 316 -12.33 -1.34 -6.83
C ARG A 316 -13.33 -0.32 -7.36
N PRO A 317 -12.91 0.63 -8.20
CA PRO A 317 -13.83 1.55 -8.84
C PRO A 317 -14.79 0.82 -9.77
N LEU A 318 -16.09 1.06 -9.62
CA LEU A 318 -17.12 0.50 -10.48
C LEU A 318 -17.42 1.43 -11.65
N ASN A 319 -17.56 0.86 -12.83
CA ASN A 319 -18.16 1.55 -13.97
C ASN A 319 -19.67 1.33 -13.94
N LEU A 320 -20.40 2.36 -14.33
CA LEU A 320 -21.87 2.38 -14.30
C LEU A 320 -22.41 2.71 -15.68
N SER A 321 -23.44 1.97 -16.09
CA SER A 321 -24.27 2.34 -17.24
C SER A 321 -25.75 2.35 -16.85
N ALA A 322 -26.52 3.27 -17.43
CA ALA A 322 -27.95 3.36 -17.20
C ALA A 322 -28.68 3.84 -18.46
N THR A 323 -29.90 3.38 -18.63
CA THR A 323 -30.77 3.84 -19.73
C THR A 323 -32.18 4.00 -19.21
N LYS A 324 -32.83 5.10 -19.57
CA LYS A 324 -34.26 5.29 -19.35
C LYS A 324 -34.92 5.97 -20.55
N VAL A 325 -36.23 5.78 -20.66
CA VAL A 325 -37.06 6.55 -21.58
C VAL A 325 -37.38 7.91 -20.93
N TYR A 326 -37.47 8.95 -21.73
CA TYR A 326 -37.83 10.30 -21.27
C TYR A 326 -39.11 10.30 -20.43
N ASP A 327 -39.04 10.87 -19.25
CA ASP A 327 -40.12 10.96 -18.28
C ASP A 327 -40.21 12.35 -17.61
N GLY A 328 -39.47 13.34 -18.13
CA GLY A 328 -39.42 14.69 -17.58
C GLY A 328 -38.54 14.85 -16.34
N ASN A 329 -37.90 13.78 -15.83
CA ASN A 329 -37.08 13.82 -14.62
C ASN A 329 -35.61 13.54 -14.93
N THR A 330 -34.74 14.09 -14.11
CA THR A 330 -33.29 13.78 -14.15
C THR A 330 -32.96 12.47 -13.43
N THR A 331 -33.85 11.93 -12.60
CA THR A 331 -33.61 10.76 -11.76
C THR A 331 -33.72 9.47 -12.57
N ILE A 332 -32.73 8.58 -12.40
CA ILE A 332 -32.75 7.19 -12.91
C ILE A 332 -32.65 6.28 -11.69
N THR A 333 -33.65 5.44 -11.49
CA THR A 333 -33.72 4.52 -10.36
C THR A 333 -32.69 3.40 -10.48
N SER A 334 -32.27 2.84 -9.36
CA SER A 334 -31.27 1.76 -9.30
C SER A 334 -31.61 0.55 -10.15
N GLY A 335 -32.89 0.28 -10.41
CA GLY A 335 -33.33 -0.81 -11.28
C GLY A 335 -32.81 -0.72 -12.72
N SER A 336 -32.63 0.50 -13.21
CA SER A 336 -32.11 0.78 -14.57
C SER A 336 -30.58 0.96 -14.62
N VAL A 337 -29.88 0.82 -13.50
CA VAL A 337 -28.42 0.96 -13.42
C VAL A 337 -27.76 -0.41 -13.55
N THR A 338 -26.69 -0.50 -14.30
CA THR A 338 -25.87 -1.71 -14.44
C THR A 338 -24.43 -1.38 -14.05
N PHE A 339 -23.81 -2.25 -13.25
CA PHE A 339 -22.40 -2.16 -12.93
C PHE A 339 -21.56 -3.02 -13.86
N SER A 340 -20.39 -2.53 -14.17
CA SER A 340 -19.32 -3.30 -14.81
C SER A 340 -18.01 -3.11 -14.06
N ASN A 341 -16.98 -3.84 -14.48
CA ASN A 341 -15.68 -3.89 -13.79
C ASN A 341 -15.72 -4.59 -12.41
N LEU A 342 -16.72 -5.46 -12.18
CA LEU A 342 -16.75 -6.32 -10.99
C LEU A 342 -15.62 -7.36 -11.05
N ALA A 343 -15.06 -7.69 -9.90
CA ALA A 343 -13.98 -8.68 -9.81
C ALA A 343 -14.55 -10.10 -9.77
N GLY A 344 -13.82 -11.07 -10.33
CA GLY A 344 -14.09 -12.50 -10.15
C GLY A 344 -15.50 -12.99 -10.56
N GLY A 345 -16.24 -12.23 -11.35
CA GLY A 345 -17.64 -12.56 -11.69
C GLY A 345 -18.63 -12.31 -10.55
N GLU A 346 -18.23 -11.54 -9.54
CA GLU A 346 -19.14 -11.12 -8.47
C GLU A 346 -20.30 -10.27 -8.98
N SER A 347 -21.36 -10.20 -8.21
CA SER A 347 -22.49 -9.31 -8.41
C SER A 347 -22.68 -8.42 -7.17
N LEU A 348 -23.21 -7.22 -7.40
CA LEU A 348 -23.68 -6.33 -6.34
C LEU A 348 -25.14 -6.00 -6.54
N SER A 349 -25.87 -5.88 -5.46
CA SER A 349 -27.15 -5.22 -5.41
C SER A 349 -26.98 -3.72 -5.21
N LYS A 350 -28.00 -2.96 -5.48
CA LYS A 350 -27.98 -1.51 -5.41
C LYS A 350 -29.33 -0.93 -4.99
N SER A 351 -29.32 0.19 -4.32
CA SER A 351 -30.54 0.92 -3.92
C SER A 351 -30.36 2.42 -4.20
N GLY A 352 -31.48 3.15 -4.23
CA GLY A 352 -31.46 4.58 -4.50
C GLY A 352 -31.52 4.92 -5.99
N SER A 353 -30.81 5.94 -6.41
CA SER A 353 -30.89 6.47 -7.78
C SER A 353 -29.63 7.27 -8.15
N ILE A 354 -29.48 7.49 -9.44
CA ILE A 354 -28.55 8.48 -9.99
C ILE A 354 -29.35 9.64 -10.59
N THR A 355 -28.70 10.77 -10.80
CA THR A 355 -29.30 11.90 -11.51
C THR A 355 -28.41 12.34 -12.67
N THR A 356 -29.05 12.75 -13.77
CA THR A 356 -28.40 13.36 -14.91
C THR A 356 -28.45 14.89 -14.81
N SER A 357 -27.53 15.58 -15.47
CA SER A 357 -27.47 17.05 -15.48
C SER A 357 -28.65 17.69 -16.24
N SER A 358 -29.39 16.92 -17.04
CA SER A 358 -30.58 17.33 -17.77
C SER A 358 -31.58 16.19 -17.82
N ALA A 359 -32.87 16.51 -17.84
CA ALA A 359 -33.96 15.55 -18.07
C ALA A 359 -34.12 15.22 -19.56
N ASN A 360 -33.61 16.04 -20.47
CA ASN A 360 -33.79 15.88 -21.91
C ASN A 360 -32.98 14.70 -22.46
N ILE A 361 -33.39 14.20 -23.63
CA ILE A 361 -32.65 13.16 -24.31
C ILE A 361 -31.22 13.55 -24.53
N ALA A 362 -30.31 12.70 -24.10
CA ALA A 362 -28.88 12.84 -24.32
C ALA A 362 -28.16 11.56 -23.86
N SER A 363 -26.92 11.42 -24.27
CA SER A 363 -25.96 10.52 -23.64
C SER A 363 -25.07 11.33 -22.71
N PHE A 364 -25.12 10.99 -21.44
CA PHE A 364 -24.35 11.64 -20.38
C PHE A 364 -23.12 10.81 -20.05
N GLN A 365 -22.01 11.49 -19.76
CA GLN A 365 -20.78 10.91 -19.25
C GLN A 365 -20.60 11.25 -17.76
N THR A 366 -19.54 10.76 -17.15
CA THR A 366 -19.26 10.89 -15.70
C THR A 366 -19.53 12.30 -15.14
N SER A 367 -19.10 13.36 -15.84
CA SER A 367 -19.29 14.75 -15.37
C SER A 367 -20.75 15.22 -15.39
N GLY A 368 -21.60 14.54 -16.16
CA GLY A 368 -23.05 14.83 -16.26
C GLY A 368 -23.92 13.92 -15.38
N ILE A 369 -23.31 13.08 -14.53
CA ILE A 369 -24.03 12.09 -13.73
C ILE A 369 -23.65 12.26 -12.25
N THR A 370 -24.64 12.38 -11.39
CA THR A 370 -24.47 12.39 -9.94
C THR A 370 -24.94 11.08 -9.34
N VAL A 371 -24.06 10.44 -8.56
CA VAL A 371 -24.29 9.11 -7.97
C VAL A 371 -24.48 9.13 -6.46
N SER A 372 -24.50 10.30 -5.83
CA SER A 372 -24.51 10.46 -4.37
C SER A 372 -25.68 9.79 -3.64
N SER A 373 -26.79 9.55 -4.35
CA SER A 373 -27.97 8.88 -3.81
C SER A 373 -28.02 7.39 -4.15
N LEU A 374 -27.00 6.85 -4.84
CA LEU A 374 -26.90 5.44 -5.16
C LEU A 374 -26.03 4.74 -4.11
N SER A 375 -26.57 3.73 -3.49
CA SER A 375 -25.88 2.92 -2.50
C SER A 375 -25.57 1.53 -3.03
N LEU A 376 -24.34 1.07 -2.79
CA LEU A 376 -23.94 -0.31 -3.08
C LEU A 376 -24.45 -1.22 -1.96
N VAL A 377 -24.95 -2.37 -2.33
CA VAL A 377 -25.49 -3.39 -1.42
C VAL A 377 -24.84 -4.73 -1.78
N ASN A 378 -24.55 -5.56 -0.78
CA ASN A 378 -23.97 -6.87 -1.00
C ASN A 378 -24.81 -7.72 -1.96
N GLY A 379 -24.13 -8.43 -2.82
CA GLY A 379 -24.66 -9.49 -3.66
C GLY A 379 -23.87 -10.77 -3.41
N SER A 380 -23.29 -11.38 -4.45
CA SER A 380 -22.27 -12.41 -4.25
C SER A 380 -20.94 -11.80 -3.79
N GLY A 381 -20.66 -10.54 -4.16
CA GLY A 381 -19.54 -9.75 -3.65
C GLY A 381 -19.97 -8.85 -2.48
N SER A 382 -18.99 -8.43 -1.67
CA SER A 382 -19.18 -7.45 -0.61
C SER A 382 -19.09 -6.03 -1.14
N ALA A 383 -20.10 -5.21 -0.88
CA ALA A 383 -20.15 -3.80 -1.31
C ALA A 383 -18.95 -2.99 -0.79
N SER A 384 -18.41 -3.35 0.38
CA SER A 384 -17.25 -2.67 0.97
C SER A 384 -15.94 -2.86 0.19
N ASN A 385 -15.92 -3.77 -0.79
CA ASN A 385 -14.75 -3.97 -1.66
C ASN A 385 -14.79 -3.07 -2.90
N TYR A 386 -15.83 -2.28 -3.05
CA TYR A 386 -16.08 -1.48 -4.24
C TYR A 386 -16.39 -0.03 -3.88
N THR A 387 -16.10 0.86 -4.83
CA THR A 387 -16.42 2.27 -4.71
C THR A 387 -17.02 2.80 -6.00
N LEU A 388 -17.90 3.81 -5.87
CA LEU A 388 -18.34 4.60 -7.02
C LEU A 388 -17.34 5.71 -7.37
N SER A 389 -16.46 6.07 -6.45
CA SER A 389 -15.42 7.07 -6.70
C SER A 389 -14.38 6.55 -7.70
N GLY A 390 -14.03 7.38 -8.69
CA GLY A 390 -13.02 7.03 -9.69
C GLY A 390 -13.50 6.09 -10.81
N GLY A 391 -14.77 5.68 -10.79
CA GLY A 391 -15.39 4.91 -11.88
C GLY A 391 -15.77 5.78 -13.08
N THR A 392 -16.05 5.13 -14.21
CA THR A 392 -16.62 5.79 -15.39
C THR A 392 -18.11 5.55 -15.44
N TYR A 393 -18.87 6.62 -15.70
CA TYR A 393 -20.32 6.55 -15.74
C TYR A 393 -20.85 6.93 -17.11
N SER A 394 -21.89 6.22 -17.54
CA SER A 394 -22.65 6.57 -18.72
C SER A 394 -24.13 6.45 -18.43
N ALA A 395 -24.94 7.38 -18.93
CA ALA A 395 -26.39 7.30 -18.85
C ALA A 395 -26.99 7.82 -20.15
N THR A 396 -28.04 7.17 -20.62
CA THR A 396 -28.74 7.59 -21.84
C THR A 396 -30.22 7.78 -21.55
N ILE A 397 -30.74 8.95 -21.87
CA ILE A 397 -32.18 9.21 -21.91
C ILE A 397 -32.61 9.10 -23.36
N THR A 398 -33.53 8.16 -23.66
CA THR A 398 -34.05 7.91 -24.98
C THR A 398 -35.40 8.57 -25.18
N LYS A 399 -35.81 8.76 -26.44
CA LYS A 399 -37.08 9.33 -26.78
C LYS A 399 -38.26 8.53 -26.22
N LYS A 400 -39.31 9.24 -25.82
CA LYS A 400 -40.58 8.66 -25.46
C LYS A 400 -41.45 8.55 -26.69
N SER A 401 -42.01 7.37 -26.92
CA SER A 401 -42.97 7.13 -28.00
C SER A 401 -44.28 7.86 -27.71
N LEU A 402 -44.74 8.62 -28.68
CA LEU A 402 -46.07 9.22 -28.69
C LEU A 402 -46.96 8.48 -29.67
N GLY A 403 -48.21 8.31 -29.27
CA GLY A 403 -49.28 7.88 -30.14
C GLY A 403 -50.08 9.06 -30.68
N LEU A 404 -50.88 8.81 -31.72
CA LEU A 404 -51.90 9.72 -32.22
C LEU A 404 -53.25 8.99 -32.19
N SER A 405 -54.25 9.72 -31.75
CA SER A 405 -55.63 9.25 -31.84
C SER A 405 -56.55 10.39 -32.30
N GLY A 406 -57.58 10.07 -33.00
CA GLY A 406 -58.53 11.07 -33.45
C GLY A 406 -59.81 10.42 -34.01
N THR A 407 -60.80 11.25 -34.26
CA THR A 407 -62.07 10.84 -34.84
C THR A 407 -62.49 11.86 -35.88
N ARG A 408 -62.92 11.40 -37.05
CA ARG A 408 -63.38 12.24 -38.12
C ARG A 408 -64.67 11.66 -38.69
N VAL A 409 -65.60 12.54 -39.07
CA VAL A 409 -66.76 12.17 -39.83
C VAL A 409 -66.35 11.89 -41.27
N TYR A 410 -66.88 10.83 -41.91
CA TYR A 410 -66.61 10.46 -43.30
C TYR A 410 -66.72 11.64 -44.25
N ASP A 411 -65.68 11.89 -45.02
CA ASP A 411 -65.55 13.00 -45.97
C ASP A 411 -65.10 12.57 -47.38
N ALA A 412 -65.02 11.27 -47.61
CA ALA A 412 -64.55 10.62 -48.82
C ALA A 412 -63.03 10.74 -49.07
N THR A 413 -62.28 11.31 -48.15
CA THR A 413 -60.79 11.49 -48.27
C THR A 413 -60.03 10.46 -47.43
N THR A 414 -58.81 10.18 -47.83
CA THR A 414 -57.86 9.37 -47.05
C THR A 414 -56.92 10.22 -46.22
N THR A 415 -56.97 11.56 -46.27
CA THR A 415 -56.09 12.47 -45.54
C THR A 415 -56.48 12.51 -44.07
N ALA A 416 -55.55 12.22 -43.19
CA ALA A 416 -55.68 12.43 -41.75
C ALA A 416 -54.98 13.76 -41.39
N SER A 417 -55.74 14.81 -41.16
CA SER A 417 -55.21 16.13 -40.84
C SER A 417 -54.78 16.19 -39.39
N SER A 418 -53.68 16.95 -39.08
CA SER A 418 -53.28 17.21 -37.70
C SER A 418 -54.37 17.82 -36.85
N SER A 419 -55.33 18.57 -37.44
CA SER A 419 -56.49 19.12 -36.74
C SER A 419 -57.48 18.08 -36.19
N ASP A 420 -57.49 16.89 -36.79
CA ASP A 420 -58.38 15.78 -36.43
C ASP A 420 -57.75 14.85 -35.40
N LEU A 421 -56.48 15.10 -35.04
CA LEU A 421 -55.64 14.23 -34.24
C LEU A 421 -55.20 14.87 -32.94
N SER A 422 -55.07 14.06 -31.92
CA SER A 422 -54.53 14.41 -30.61
C SER A 422 -53.34 13.53 -30.28
N LEU A 423 -52.29 14.11 -29.71
CA LEU A 423 -51.13 13.40 -29.19
C LEU A 423 -51.47 12.65 -27.90
N THR A 424 -50.99 11.43 -27.77
CA THR A 424 -51.13 10.60 -26.58
C THR A 424 -49.76 10.17 -26.06
N GLY A 425 -49.59 10.08 -24.72
CA GLY A 425 -48.35 9.63 -24.09
C GLY A 425 -47.39 10.75 -23.73
N LEU A 426 -47.76 12.02 -23.80
CA LEU A 426 -46.97 13.15 -23.31
C LEU A 426 -46.67 13.00 -21.83
N VAL A 427 -45.58 13.59 -21.38
CA VAL A 427 -45.13 13.58 -19.97
C VAL A 427 -45.83 14.72 -19.22
N GLY A 428 -46.45 14.40 -18.10
CA GLY A 428 -47.07 15.39 -17.21
C GLY A 428 -48.06 16.30 -17.93
N SER A 429 -47.85 17.60 -17.89
CA SER A 429 -48.63 18.65 -18.55
C SER A 429 -47.94 19.21 -19.81
N GLU A 430 -46.96 18.54 -20.35
CA GLU A 430 -46.30 19.00 -21.57
C GLU A 430 -47.24 19.00 -22.74
N THR A 431 -47.06 19.92 -23.65
CA THR A 431 -47.79 20.02 -24.90
C THR A 431 -46.80 20.20 -26.04
N LEU A 432 -47.17 19.63 -27.21
CA LEU A 432 -46.41 19.79 -28.46
C LEU A 432 -47.34 20.28 -29.55
N ILE A 433 -46.80 20.94 -30.56
CA ILE A 433 -47.55 21.31 -31.77
C ILE A 433 -47.48 20.15 -32.74
N LEU A 434 -48.66 19.64 -33.15
CA LEU A 434 -48.79 18.66 -34.23
C LEU A 434 -49.10 19.38 -35.51
N SER A 435 -48.40 19.13 -36.57
CA SER A 435 -48.57 19.76 -37.89
C SER A 435 -48.53 18.72 -39.01
N GLY A 436 -48.98 19.12 -40.20
CA GLY A 436 -48.95 18.24 -41.40
C GLY A 436 -50.17 17.31 -41.52
N SER A 437 -50.03 16.28 -42.29
CA SER A 437 -51.08 15.29 -42.53
C SER A 437 -50.50 13.89 -42.78
N GLY A 438 -51.22 12.90 -42.34
CA GLY A 438 -50.98 11.50 -42.66
C GLY A 438 -51.98 10.97 -43.70
N THR A 439 -51.89 9.71 -44.02
CA THR A 439 -52.86 9.03 -44.92
C THR A 439 -53.37 7.75 -44.28
N LEU A 440 -54.63 7.45 -44.58
CA LEU A 440 -55.31 6.20 -44.28
C LEU A 440 -55.31 5.30 -45.51
N ALA A 441 -55.28 3.99 -45.34
CA ALA A 441 -55.32 3.04 -46.43
C ALA A 441 -56.69 3.09 -47.22
N SER A 442 -57.75 3.57 -46.56
CA SER A 442 -59.05 3.79 -47.21
C SER A 442 -59.85 4.85 -46.44
N SER A 443 -60.76 5.55 -47.10
CA SER A 443 -61.66 6.55 -46.51
C SER A 443 -62.89 5.95 -45.83
N VAL A 444 -63.15 4.65 -45.91
CA VAL A 444 -64.41 4.01 -45.42
C VAL A 444 -64.50 4.07 -43.89
N VAL A 445 -65.71 4.13 -43.38
CA VAL A 445 -66.02 4.12 -41.94
C VAL A 445 -65.44 2.84 -41.29
N ALA A 446 -64.62 3.04 -40.27
CA ALA A 446 -64.11 1.99 -39.42
C ALA A 446 -63.37 2.61 -38.25
N ASN A 447 -63.23 1.89 -37.12
CA ASN A 447 -62.43 2.29 -35.94
C ASN A 447 -60.99 1.79 -36.08
N GLY A 448 -60.08 2.47 -35.41
CA GLY A 448 -58.68 2.06 -35.25
C GLY A 448 -57.90 1.97 -36.57
N LYS A 449 -58.22 2.80 -37.54
CA LYS A 449 -57.51 2.83 -38.83
C LYS A 449 -56.12 3.37 -38.63
N VAL A 450 -55.10 2.58 -39.03
CA VAL A 450 -53.70 2.98 -38.96
C VAL A 450 -53.42 4.14 -39.90
N ILE A 451 -52.72 5.16 -39.40
CA ILE A 451 -52.28 6.34 -40.15
C ILE A 451 -50.84 6.14 -40.60
N THR A 452 -50.56 6.28 -41.86
CA THR A 452 -49.22 6.48 -42.38
C THR A 452 -48.83 7.95 -42.16
N LEU A 453 -47.74 8.21 -41.46
CA LEU A 453 -47.39 9.55 -40.95
C LEU A 453 -47.16 10.64 -42.01
N ASN A 454 -46.56 10.28 -43.16
CA ASN A 454 -46.22 11.21 -44.25
C ASN A 454 -45.56 12.52 -43.75
N THR A 455 -46.28 13.65 -43.74
CA THR A 455 -45.80 14.97 -43.29
C THR A 455 -46.19 15.29 -41.85
N LEU A 456 -46.85 14.37 -41.12
CA LEU A 456 -47.17 14.58 -39.73
C LEU A 456 -45.87 14.71 -38.93
N ALA A 457 -45.73 15.84 -38.25
CA ALA A 457 -44.55 16.17 -37.46
C ALA A 457 -44.94 16.88 -36.16
N ILE A 458 -44.10 16.70 -35.15
CA ILE A 458 -44.22 17.37 -33.84
C ILE A 458 -43.20 18.51 -33.76
N ALA A 459 -43.59 19.61 -33.16
CA ALA A 459 -42.75 20.75 -32.85
C ALA A 459 -42.88 21.18 -31.39
N ASP A 460 -41.90 21.93 -30.93
CA ASP A 460 -41.85 22.41 -29.53
C ASP A 460 -43.04 23.29 -29.19
N ASN A 461 -43.50 23.14 -27.92
CA ASN A 461 -44.44 24.05 -27.30
C ASN A 461 -44.01 24.21 -25.81
N SER A 462 -44.78 23.72 -24.85
CA SER A 462 -44.30 23.64 -23.45
C SER A 462 -43.28 22.48 -23.26
N GLY A 463 -43.39 21.44 -24.06
CA GLY A 463 -42.44 20.34 -24.15
C GLY A 463 -41.48 20.49 -25.34
N LEU A 464 -40.36 19.81 -25.32
CA LEU A 464 -39.39 19.74 -26.41
C LEU A 464 -39.69 18.52 -27.31
N ALA A 465 -39.99 18.76 -28.58
CA ALA A 465 -40.28 17.69 -29.55
C ALA A 465 -39.12 16.70 -29.70
N SER A 466 -37.87 17.16 -29.48
CA SER A 466 -36.70 16.31 -29.51
C SER A 466 -36.74 15.17 -28.52
N ASN A 467 -37.47 15.29 -27.40
CA ASN A 467 -37.62 14.27 -26.37
C ASN A 467 -38.61 13.15 -26.76
N TYR A 468 -39.27 13.27 -27.90
CA TYR A 468 -40.34 12.40 -28.34
C TYR A 468 -40.13 11.87 -29.76
N ASP A 469 -40.81 10.81 -30.09
CA ASP A 469 -41.01 10.35 -31.45
C ASP A 469 -42.46 9.86 -31.66
N LEU A 470 -42.93 9.89 -32.91
CA LEU A 470 -44.25 9.37 -33.31
C LEU A 470 -44.10 7.90 -33.69
N SER A 471 -43.96 7.03 -32.71
CA SER A 471 -43.74 5.58 -32.91
C SER A 471 -44.69 4.69 -32.10
N GLY A 472 -45.60 5.30 -31.35
CA GLY A 472 -46.64 4.59 -30.60
C GLY A 472 -47.82 4.16 -31.48
N THR A 473 -48.96 3.92 -30.86
CA THR A 473 -50.20 3.60 -31.59
C THR A 473 -50.72 4.85 -32.32
N ILE A 474 -50.82 4.79 -33.62
CA ILE A 474 -51.20 5.92 -34.50
C ILE A 474 -52.41 5.50 -35.28
N THR A 475 -53.60 5.90 -34.80
CA THR A 475 -54.87 5.48 -35.36
C THR A 475 -55.91 6.60 -35.41
N MET A 476 -56.88 6.46 -36.28
CA MET A 476 -58.03 7.35 -36.39
C MET A 476 -59.30 6.52 -36.59
N ASP A 477 -60.40 7.00 -36.01
CA ASP A 477 -61.72 6.50 -36.22
C ASP A 477 -62.42 7.35 -37.29
N ILE A 478 -63.00 6.69 -38.29
CA ILE A 478 -63.89 7.38 -39.22
C ILE A 478 -65.35 6.95 -38.90
N THR A 479 -66.14 7.95 -38.48
CA THR A 479 -67.55 7.76 -38.13
C THR A 479 -68.49 8.03 -39.34
N ALA A 480 -69.65 7.40 -39.34
CA ALA A 480 -70.61 7.60 -40.37
C ALA A 480 -71.07 9.06 -40.47
N ARG A 481 -71.14 9.56 -41.71
CA ARG A 481 -71.61 10.93 -41.99
C ARG A 481 -73.11 11.00 -41.87
N PRO A 482 -73.66 11.86 -41.01
CA PRO A 482 -75.11 12.02 -40.92
C PRO A 482 -75.62 12.72 -42.17
N VAL A 483 -76.63 12.12 -42.82
CA VAL A 483 -77.32 12.68 -43.98
C VAL A 483 -78.81 12.86 -43.69
N THR A 484 -79.42 13.82 -44.37
CA THR A 484 -80.86 14.03 -44.29
C THR A 484 -81.49 13.79 -45.70
N ALA A 485 -82.74 13.36 -45.71
CA ALA A 485 -83.46 13.13 -46.97
C ALA A 485 -84.72 13.98 -47.05
N ASN A 486 -85.03 14.41 -48.25
CA ASN A 486 -86.28 15.06 -48.48
C ASN A 486 -86.90 14.64 -49.80
N GLY A 487 -88.20 14.82 -49.93
CA GLY A 487 -88.96 14.52 -51.13
C GLY A 487 -90.37 15.01 -51.03
N SER A 488 -91.14 14.72 -52.06
CA SER A 488 -92.53 15.17 -52.09
C SER A 488 -93.43 14.22 -52.81
N ARG A 489 -94.79 14.30 -52.57
CA ARG A 489 -95.78 13.66 -53.33
C ARG A 489 -97.07 14.48 -53.34
N ILE A 490 -97.97 14.20 -54.32
CA ILE A 490 -99.34 14.74 -54.31
C ILE A 490 -100.13 13.95 -53.27
N TYR A 491 -101.04 14.56 -52.57
CA TYR A 491 -101.88 13.98 -51.55
C TYR A 491 -102.65 12.75 -52.09
N ASP A 492 -102.47 11.62 -51.39
CA ASP A 492 -103.08 10.29 -51.75
C ASP A 492 -103.79 9.64 -50.55
N GLY A 493 -103.91 10.34 -49.43
CA GLY A 493 -104.55 9.85 -48.19
C GLY A 493 -103.74 8.90 -47.36
N THR A 494 -102.49 8.56 -47.77
CA THR A 494 -101.68 7.60 -47.06
C THR A 494 -100.67 8.31 -46.13
N THR A 495 -100.25 7.62 -45.08
CA THR A 495 -99.22 8.06 -44.17
C THR A 495 -97.84 7.51 -44.54
N THR A 496 -97.76 6.55 -45.45
CA THR A 496 -96.50 5.87 -45.82
C THR A 496 -95.71 6.74 -46.79
N VAL A 497 -94.40 6.89 -46.49
CA VAL A 497 -93.40 7.57 -47.32
C VAL A 497 -92.45 6.49 -47.82
N SER A 498 -92.52 6.16 -49.09
CA SER A 498 -91.56 5.23 -49.71
C SER A 498 -90.19 5.87 -49.88
N GLY A 499 -89.15 5.08 -49.74
CA GLY A 499 -87.75 5.56 -49.99
C GLY A 499 -87.62 6.18 -51.39
N ASN A 500 -88.33 5.68 -52.39
CA ASN A 500 -88.33 6.22 -53.77
C ASN A 500 -88.93 7.63 -53.86
N ASN A 501 -89.70 8.03 -52.89
CA ASN A 501 -90.29 9.37 -52.85
C ASN A 501 -89.34 10.42 -52.23
N LEU A 502 -88.25 9.95 -51.52
CA LEU A 502 -87.21 10.78 -50.94
C LEU A 502 -86.06 10.91 -51.93
N THR A 503 -86.23 11.81 -52.89
CA THR A 503 -85.35 11.94 -54.06
C THR A 503 -84.15 12.80 -53.87
N THR A 504 -84.11 13.55 -52.78
CA THR A 504 -82.93 14.43 -52.44
C THR A 504 -82.32 14.00 -51.12
N ILE A 505 -81.07 13.61 -51.16
CA ILE A 505 -80.22 13.38 -49.93
C ILE A 505 -79.21 14.49 -49.83
N THR A 506 -79.10 15.11 -48.65
CA THR A 506 -78.19 16.24 -48.41
C THR A 506 -77.08 15.83 -47.48
N ASN A 507 -75.99 16.63 -47.44
CA ASN A 507 -74.79 16.41 -46.67
C ASN A 507 -73.98 15.20 -47.12
N LEU A 508 -74.05 14.83 -48.38
CA LEU A 508 -73.22 13.81 -48.98
C LEU A 508 -71.76 14.32 -49.09
N ALA A 509 -70.80 13.44 -49.01
CA ALA A 509 -69.37 13.77 -49.13
C ALA A 509 -68.94 13.74 -50.59
N GLY A 510 -68.15 14.72 -51.02
CA GLY A 510 -67.62 14.79 -52.38
C GLY A 510 -68.67 14.72 -53.45
N SER A 511 -68.57 13.76 -54.40
CA SER A 511 -69.51 13.47 -55.44
C SER A 511 -70.30 12.20 -55.19
N ASP A 512 -70.40 11.73 -53.95
CA ASP A 512 -71.14 10.53 -53.59
C ASP A 512 -72.64 10.69 -53.90
N THR A 513 -73.26 9.64 -54.40
CA THR A 513 -74.68 9.55 -54.55
C THR A 513 -75.22 8.35 -53.77
N LEU A 514 -76.37 8.53 -53.17
CA LEU A 514 -77.09 7.48 -52.46
C LEU A 514 -78.54 7.49 -52.88
N SER A 515 -79.23 6.41 -52.67
CA SER A 515 -80.69 6.30 -52.76
C SER A 515 -81.25 5.72 -51.46
N LEU A 516 -82.57 5.70 -51.33
CA LEU A 516 -83.26 5.15 -50.20
C LEU A 516 -84.21 4.02 -50.65
N ASN A 517 -84.27 2.96 -49.85
CA ASN A 517 -85.27 1.94 -49.93
C ASN A 517 -86.08 1.86 -48.63
N GLY A 518 -87.10 0.97 -48.61
CA GLY A 518 -87.96 0.84 -47.44
C GLY A 518 -89.03 1.91 -47.35
N SER A 519 -89.57 2.11 -46.16
CA SER A 519 -90.67 3.05 -45.95
C SER A 519 -90.63 3.67 -44.55
N GLY A 520 -90.97 4.93 -44.48
CA GLY A 520 -91.24 5.66 -43.26
C GLY A 520 -92.69 6.08 -43.18
N THR A 521 -93.02 6.85 -42.15
CA THR A 521 -94.38 7.37 -42.00
C THR A 521 -94.37 8.86 -41.65
N THR A 522 -95.37 9.58 -42.17
CA THR A 522 -95.64 10.95 -41.79
C THR A 522 -97.19 11.14 -41.66
N THR A 523 -97.65 12.28 -41.23
CA THR A 523 -99.09 12.58 -41.21
C THR A 523 -99.60 12.70 -42.63
N SER A 524 -100.90 12.23 -42.91
CA SER A 524 -101.42 12.21 -44.25
C SER A 524 -101.84 13.57 -44.82
N ASN A 525 -102.03 14.58 -44.01
CA ASN A 525 -102.51 15.91 -44.48
C ASN A 525 -101.46 16.67 -45.29
N VAL A 526 -101.90 17.53 -46.19
CA VAL A 526 -101.03 18.46 -46.94
C VAL A 526 -100.23 19.32 -46.01
N GLY A 527 -98.92 19.55 -46.35
CA GLY A 527 -98.00 20.35 -45.57
C GLY A 527 -96.60 20.16 -46.06
N ASN A 528 -95.74 21.16 -45.79
CA ASN A 528 -94.33 21.18 -46.17
C ASN A 528 -93.46 20.77 -45.00
N SER A 529 -92.28 20.20 -45.31
CA SER A 529 -91.22 19.82 -44.35
C SER A 529 -91.71 18.99 -43.14
N LYS A 530 -92.70 18.11 -43.41
CA LYS A 530 -93.24 17.18 -42.41
C LYS A 530 -92.18 16.20 -41.97
N SER A 531 -91.96 16.06 -40.67
CA SER A 531 -91.07 15.02 -40.16
C SER A 531 -91.49 13.63 -40.54
N VAL A 532 -90.58 12.83 -41.03
CA VAL A 532 -90.79 11.41 -41.36
C VAL A 532 -90.22 10.55 -40.22
N THR A 533 -91.08 9.71 -39.63
CA THR A 533 -90.61 8.61 -38.79
C THR A 533 -89.98 7.60 -39.68
N LEU A 534 -88.62 7.39 -39.50
CA LEU A 534 -87.80 6.68 -40.50
C LEU A 534 -88.27 5.23 -40.77
N GLY A 535 -88.81 4.50 -39.79
CA GLY A 535 -89.30 3.15 -39.97
C GLY A 535 -88.28 2.17 -40.53
N SER A 536 -88.56 1.61 -41.70
CA SER A 536 -87.63 0.73 -42.41
C SER A 536 -86.80 1.47 -43.49
N LEU A 537 -86.84 2.79 -43.54
CA LEU A 537 -86.02 3.54 -44.50
C LEU A 537 -84.56 3.22 -44.28
N ALA A 538 -83.84 2.82 -45.30
CA ALA A 538 -82.42 2.50 -45.28
C ALA A 538 -81.75 3.09 -46.51
N LEU A 539 -80.51 3.57 -46.28
CA LEU A 539 -79.67 4.06 -47.36
C LEU A 539 -79.22 2.90 -48.26
N VAL A 540 -79.18 3.15 -49.52
CA VAL A 540 -78.72 2.21 -50.56
C VAL A 540 -77.54 2.86 -51.29
N SER A 541 -76.44 2.10 -51.48
CA SER A 541 -75.29 2.56 -52.20
C SER A 541 -75.57 2.94 -53.64
N GLY A 542 -74.97 4.09 -53.99
CA GLY A 542 -74.87 4.54 -55.36
C GLY A 542 -73.42 4.57 -55.79
N SER A 543 -72.85 5.76 -56.11
CA SER A 543 -71.44 5.93 -56.23
C SER A 543 -70.79 5.93 -54.85
N GLY A 544 -71.47 6.39 -53.80
CA GLY A 544 -71.04 6.32 -52.40
C GLY A 544 -71.49 5.02 -51.73
N ASN A 545 -70.75 4.49 -50.77
CA ASN A 545 -71.09 3.33 -49.97
C ASN A 545 -72.05 3.73 -48.85
N ALA A 546 -73.22 3.15 -48.76
CA ALA A 546 -74.23 3.46 -47.74
C ALA A 546 -73.69 3.25 -46.30
N SER A 547 -72.79 2.31 -46.09
CA SER A 547 -72.17 2.07 -44.77
C SER A 547 -71.32 3.27 -44.23
N ASN A 548 -70.98 4.20 -45.12
CA ASN A 548 -70.26 5.41 -44.75
C ASN A 548 -71.14 6.53 -44.23
N TYR A 549 -72.45 6.30 -44.25
CA TYR A 549 -73.48 7.30 -43.93
C TYR A 549 -74.44 6.78 -42.90
N SER A 550 -75.12 7.66 -42.21
CA SER A 550 -76.23 7.40 -41.31
C SER A 550 -77.42 8.33 -41.68
N LEU A 551 -78.59 7.77 -41.98
CA LEU A 551 -79.76 8.60 -42.17
C LEU A 551 -80.21 9.15 -40.82
N SER A 552 -80.05 10.45 -40.60
CA SER A 552 -80.34 11.12 -39.32
C SER A 552 -81.76 11.63 -39.21
N SER A 553 -82.34 12.06 -40.35
CA SER A 553 -83.72 12.54 -40.41
C SER A 553 -84.25 12.56 -41.88
N ALA A 554 -85.54 12.55 -42.04
CA ALA A 554 -86.14 12.83 -43.30
C ALA A 554 -87.34 13.78 -43.17
N THR A 555 -87.53 14.64 -44.17
CA THR A 555 -88.71 15.50 -44.29
C THR A 555 -89.42 15.26 -45.57
N PHE A 556 -90.73 15.51 -45.61
CA PHE A 556 -91.51 15.19 -46.73
C PHE A 556 -92.60 16.23 -46.95
N ASP A 557 -92.79 16.65 -48.21
CA ASP A 557 -93.80 17.59 -48.59
C ASP A 557 -95.02 16.84 -49.18
N ILE A 558 -96.22 17.08 -48.67
CA ILE A 558 -97.45 16.59 -49.26
C ILE A 558 -98.15 17.77 -49.91
N GLN A 559 -98.15 17.75 -51.22
CA GLN A 559 -98.76 18.80 -52.04
C GLN A 559 -100.26 18.54 -52.23
N GLN A 560 -101.04 19.63 -52.47
CA GLN A 560 -102.47 19.53 -52.73
C GLN A 560 -102.74 18.72 -54.01
N ARG A 561 -103.72 17.86 -53.94
CA ARG A 561 -104.21 17.16 -55.09
C ARG A 561 -105.25 18.05 -55.78
N SER A 562 -105.04 18.26 -57.05
CA SER A 562 -106.07 18.95 -57.88
C SER A 562 -107.35 18.13 -57.97
N LEU A 563 -108.44 18.76 -57.71
CA LEU A 563 -109.77 18.17 -57.98
C LEU A 563 -110.41 18.90 -59.18
N ASP A 564 -110.71 18.14 -60.21
CA ASP A 564 -111.53 18.67 -61.29
C ASP A 564 -112.99 18.52 -60.87
N ILE A 565 -113.71 19.62 -60.74
CA ILE A 565 -115.12 19.67 -60.38
C ILE A 565 -115.91 20.07 -61.65
N GLU A 566 -116.59 19.10 -62.22
CA GLU A 566 -117.60 19.37 -63.23
C GLU A 566 -118.97 19.43 -62.57
N ALA A 567 -119.65 20.53 -62.74
CA ALA A 567 -121.03 20.69 -62.26
C ALA A 567 -121.90 21.21 -63.38
N SER A 568 -123.05 20.55 -63.62
CA SER A 568 -124.07 21.04 -64.48
C SER A 568 -125.35 21.25 -63.69
N LYS A 569 -126.11 22.22 -64.02
CA LYS A 569 -127.41 22.43 -63.45
C LYS A 569 -128.39 22.84 -64.56
N VAL A 570 -129.64 22.48 -64.36
CA VAL A 570 -130.70 23.02 -65.19
C VAL A 570 -130.98 24.47 -64.82
N TYR A 571 -131.15 25.34 -65.77
CA TYR A 571 -131.35 26.77 -65.52
C TYR A 571 -132.53 27.05 -64.58
N ASP A 572 -132.38 27.69 -63.47
CA ASP A 572 -133.34 28.02 -62.42
C ASP A 572 -133.32 29.52 -62.08
N GLY A 573 -132.61 30.36 -62.91
CA GLY A 573 -132.52 31.80 -62.65
C GLY A 573 -131.51 32.22 -61.67
N THR A 574 -130.67 31.26 -61.13
CA THR A 574 -129.60 31.57 -60.20
C THR A 574 -128.23 31.11 -60.72
N ILE A 575 -127.06 31.71 -60.23
CA ILE A 575 -125.70 31.32 -60.54
C ILE A 575 -125.09 30.35 -59.51
N THR A 576 -125.88 30.03 -58.48
CA THR A 576 -125.41 29.16 -57.41
C THR A 576 -125.67 27.70 -57.77
N ILE A 577 -124.59 26.85 -57.77
CA ILE A 577 -124.65 25.41 -57.85
C ILE A 577 -124.63 24.88 -56.41
N ASN A 578 -125.69 24.33 -55.90
CA ASN A 578 -125.74 23.64 -54.61
C ASN A 578 -125.46 22.17 -54.83
N GLY A 579 -124.39 21.67 -54.17
CA GLY A 579 -124.00 20.28 -54.25
C GLY A 579 -124.36 19.49 -53.03
#